data_a97be6cede8c735512630d0ba8d6ff02
#
_entry.id   a97be6cede8c735512630d0ba8d6ff02
#
_cell.length_a   1.000
_cell.length_b   1.000
_cell.length_c   1.000
_cell.angle_alpha   90.00
_cell.angle_beta   90.00
_cell.angle_gamma   90.00
#
_symmetry.space_group_name_H-M   'P 1'
#
loop_
_entity.id
_entity.type
_entity.pdbx_description
1 polymer ?
#
loop_
_entity_poly.entity_id
_entity_poly.type
_entity_poly.pdbx_seq_one_letter_code
_entity_poly.pdbx_strand_id
1 'polypeptide(L)'
;YKEYYHNAVTYSVSEIILNVQDPVFVLLMKVFTGSKYGFDNFLLFVAFLTLFFKMTSVFRRVENIYLFVFLYSSYYLCVHDYIQVRVSLALALVCIGMYWIPNKKMSLFFIITGCLVHLSTIIPVFVYYVVGRSDNNLRYKRFYYMVPLVLLIPLAFSMGFLSYYRIDRYLDYYNQASDKKGGLLRNMPLLVPALQVIGLIYIYARKKLRQNIFTFEYAISYIGILIFYSCISIPVIAIRIFDISTFFFIVLISRMKCNIYVIFFSLAFALINIRNTLILLGYNIPFFHFGS
;
A
#
# COMPACT_ATOMS: atom_id res chain seq x y z
N TYR A 1 13.34 12.43 -2.95
CA TYR A 1 14.33 11.57 -2.29
C TYR A 1 15.74 12.19 -2.22
N LYS A 2 16.11 13.06 -3.15
CA LYS A 2 17.41 13.77 -3.11
C LYS A 2 17.56 14.62 -1.84
N GLU A 3 16.50 15.26 -1.36
CA GLU A 3 16.49 16.00 -0.10
C GLU A 3 16.76 15.09 1.11
N TYR A 4 16.13 13.92 1.16
CA TYR A 4 16.39 12.92 2.20
C TYR A 4 17.84 12.44 2.18
N TYR A 5 18.41 12.30 0.99
CA TYR A 5 19.83 11.93 0.85
C TYR A 5 20.76 13.05 1.34
N HIS A 6 20.42 14.29 1.03
CA HIS A 6 21.15 15.44 1.57
C HIS A 6 21.10 15.47 3.10
N ASN A 7 19.93 15.26 3.70
CA ASN A 7 19.77 15.16 5.15
C ASN A 7 20.58 13.97 5.73
N ALA A 8 20.66 12.85 5.02
CA ALA A 8 21.48 11.72 5.44
C ALA A 8 22.99 12.03 5.43
N VAL A 9 23.43 12.88 4.52
CA VAL A 9 24.84 13.36 4.47
C VAL A 9 25.14 14.34 5.60
N THR A 10 24.25 15.33 5.80
CA THR A 10 24.50 16.49 6.67
C THR A 10 24.24 16.21 8.15
N TYR A 11 23.20 15.44 8.48
CA TYR A 11 22.80 15.25 9.87
C TYR A 11 23.58 14.13 10.57
N SER A 12 23.83 14.31 11.85
CA SER A 12 24.29 13.24 12.74
C SER A 12 23.20 12.19 12.96
N VAL A 13 23.55 11.02 13.48
CA VAL A 13 22.58 9.94 13.76
C VAL A 13 21.50 10.40 14.76
N SER A 14 21.89 11.15 15.78
CA SER A 14 20.95 11.70 16.78
C SER A 14 19.97 12.69 16.17
N GLU A 15 20.46 13.59 15.30
CA GLU A 15 19.60 14.55 14.59
C GLU A 15 18.61 13.87 13.64
N ILE A 16 19.03 12.80 12.96
CA ILE A 16 18.14 12.01 12.11
C ILE A 16 17.00 11.41 12.94
N ILE A 17 17.32 10.80 14.08
CA ILE A 17 16.31 10.16 14.94
C ILE A 17 15.30 11.17 15.49
N LEU A 18 15.76 12.37 15.87
CA LEU A 18 14.93 13.37 16.53
C LEU A 18 14.13 14.25 15.55
N ASN A 19 14.69 14.58 14.39
CA ASN A 19 14.19 15.64 13.53
C ASN A 19 13.60 15.14 12.20
N VAL A 20 13.88 13.88 11.79
CA VAL A 20 13.44 13.38 10.50
C VAL A 20 12.19 12.51 10.63
N GLN A 21 11.26 12.66 9.70
CA GLN A 21 9.97 11.98 9.74
C GLN A 21 10.06 10.44 9.60
N ASP A 22 10.99 9.93 8.79
CA ASP A 22 11.20 8.50 8.54
C ASP A 22 12.66 8.12 8.88
N PRO A 23 13.03 8.09 10.19
CA PRO A 23 14.43 8.03 10.61
C PRO A 23 15.14 6.76 10.13
N VAL A 24 14.48 5.60 10.17
CA VAL A 24 15.09 4.33 9.75
C VAL A 24 15.44 4.34 8.26
N PHE A 25 14.58 4.95 7.41
CA PHE A 25 14.87 5.08 5.99
C PHE A 25 16.08 5.96 5.72
N VAL A 26 16.21 7.09 6.44
CA VAL A 26 17.33 8.02 6.31
C VAL A 26 18.62 7.44 6.90
N LEU A 27 18.54 6.70 8.00
CA LEU A 27 19.68 5.96 8.55
C LEU A 27 20.20 4.89 7.56
N LEU A 28 19.31 4.17 6.90
CA LEU A 28 19.68 3.23 5.85
C LEU A 28 20.37 3.94 4.68
N MET A 29 19.84 5.11 4.29
CA MET A 29 20.43 5.96 3.24
C MET A 29 21.82 6.46 3.62
N LYS A 30 22.05 6.76 4.91
CA LYS A 30 23.35 7.22 5.45
C LYS A 30 24.47 6.20 5.23
N VAL A 31 24.17 4.91 5.22
CA VAL A 31 25.18 3.85 4.95
C VAL A 31 25.80 4.00 3.56
N PHE A 32 25.09 4.63 2.61
CA PHE A 32 25.51 4.79 1.23
C PHE A 32 26.15 6.17 0.92
N THR A 33 26.24 7.08 1.91
CA THR A 33 26.70 8.47 1.66
C THR A 33 28.18 8.60 1.32
N GLY A 34 28.99 7.56 1.55
CA GLY A 34 30.44 7.61 1.33
C GLY A 34 30.90 7.37 -0.12
N SER A 35 30.00 7.09 -1.07
CA SER A 35 30.38 6.75 -2.45
C SER A 35 29.91 7.78 -3.46
N LYS A 36 30.64 7.91 -4.59
CA LYS A 36 30.30 8.79 -5.71
C LYS A 36 28.88 8.56 -6.27
N TYR A 37 28.43 7.30 -6.25
CA TYR A 37 27.11 6.87 -6.74
C TYR A 37 26.20 6.42 -5.58
N GLY A 38 26.40 7.00 -4.40
CA GLY A 38 25.73 6.53 -3.17
C GLY A 38 24.23 6.57 -3.25
N PHE A 39 23.64 7.61 -3.84
CA PHE A 39 22.19 7.73 -4.02
C PHE A 39 21.62 6.66 -4.94
N ASP A 40 22.24 6.45 -6.09
CA ASP A 40 21.77 5.46 -7.08
C ASP A 40 21.94 4.04 -6.56
N ASN A 41 23.08 3.75 -5.91
CA ASN A 41 23.33 2.47 -5.26
C ASN A 41 22.32 2.19 -4.14
N PHE A 42 21.97 3.20 -3.36
CA PHE A 42 20.94 3.10 -2.34
C PHE A 42 19.58 2.74 -2.96
N LEU A 43 19.14 3.45 -4.02
CA LEU A 43 17.86 3.17 -4.68
C LEU A 43 17.83 1.75 -5.26
N LEU A 44 18.91 1.31 -5.88
CA LEU A 44 19.04 -0.03 -6.44
C LEU A 44 18.99 -1.11 -5.33
N PHE A 45 19.70 -0.89 -4.24
CA PHE A 45 19.68 -1.77 -3.07
C PHE A 45 18.27 -1.89 -2.47
N VAL A 46 17.57 -0.76 -2.28
CA VAL A 46 16.21 -0.74 -1.74
C VAL A 46 15.22 -1.42 -2.69
N ALA A 47 15.33 -1.18 -3.99
CA ALA A 47 14.49 -1.84 -4.99
C ALA A 47 14.68 -3.35 -4.97
N PHE A 48 15.94 -3.83 -4.94
CA PHE A 48 16.26 -5.26 -4.83
C PHE A 48 15.69 -5.86 -3.54
N LEU A 49 15.95 -5.23 -2.40
CA LEU A 49 15.50 -5.70 -1.08
C LEU A 49 13.96 -5.78 -1.00
N THR A 50 13.30 -4.76 -1.55
CA THR A 50 11.84 -4.68 -1.59
C THR A 50 11.23 -5.80 -2.43
N LEU A 51 11.72 -5.99 -3.64
CA LEU A 51 11.26 -7.07 -4.52
C LEU A 51 11.54 -8.44 -3.90
N PHE A 52 12.74 -8.65 -3.39
CA PHE A 52 13.14 -9.91 -2.76
C PHE A 52 12.22 -10.26 -1.59
N PHE A 53 11.97 -9.33 -0.67
CA PHE A 53 11.11 -9.58 0.49
C PHE A 53 9.65 -9.76 0.11
N LYS A 54 9.12 -8.95 -0.81
CA LYS A 54 7.73 -9.11 -1.28
C LYS A 54 7.53 -10.45 -1.98
N MET A 55 8.39 -10.81 -2.93
CA MET A 55 8.28 -12.08 -3.65
C MET A 55 8.41 -13.28 -2.71
N THR A 56 9.41 -13.27 -1.83
CA THR A 56 9.62 -14.33 -0.83
C THR A 56 8.42 -14.48 0.10
N SER A 57 7.86 -13.37 0.59
CA SER A 57 6.72 -13.38 1.52
C SER A 57 5.44 -13.91 0.87
N VAL A 58 5.22 -13.58 -0.41
CA VAL A 58 4.00 -13.93 -1.14
C VAL A 58 4.05 -15.34 -1.71
N PHE A 59 5.25 -15.84 -2.05
CA PHE A 59 5.44 -17.13 -2.71
C PHE A 59 4.69 -18.30 -2.03
N ARG A 60 4.62 -18.29 -0.69
CA ARG A 60 3.90 -19.33 0.07
C ARG A 60 2.40 -19.04 0.25
N ARG A 61 1.92 -17.89 -0.23
CA ARG A 61 0.54 -17.43 0.00
C ARG A 61 -0.34 -17.54 -1.23
N VAL A 62 0.25 -17.52 -2.41
CA VAL A 62 -0.47 -17.54 -3.68
C VAL A 62 -0.48 -18.94 -4.29
N GLU A 63 -1.58 -19.33 -4.91
CA GLU A 63 -1.67 -20.56 -5.69
C GLU A 63 -1.08 -20.35 -7.09
N ASN A 64 -1.23 -19.16 -7.65
CA ASN A 64 -0.76 -18.82 -8.99
C ASN A 64 0.22 -17.64 -8.95
N ILE A 65 1.52 -17.97 -8.92
CA ILE A 65 2.59 -16.96 -8.89
C ILE A 65 2.64 -16.14 -10.20
N TYR A 66 2.33 -16.72 -11.34
CA TYR A 66 2.32 -15.99 -12.61
C TYR A 66 1.25 -14.90 -12.64
N LEU A 67 0.06 -15.22 -12.11
CA LEU A 67 -1.01 -14.24 -11.97
C LEU A 67 -0.62 -13.12 -11.01
N PHE A 68 0.04 -13.46 -9.90
CA PHE A 68 0.56 -12.45 -8.98
C PHE A 68 1.57 -11.54 -9.67
N VAL A 69 2.58 -12.09 -10.33
CA VAL A 69 3.62 -11.30 -11.03
C VAL A 69 2.99 -10.42 -12.11
N PHE A 70 2.03 -10.94 -12.88
CA PHE A 70 1.31 -10.18 -13.91
C PHE A 70 0.56 -8.97 -13.32
N LEU A 71 -0.24 -9.18 -12.27
CA LEU A 71 -0.99 -8.11 -11.62
C LEU A 71 -0.07 -7.13 -10.89
N TYR A 72 0.98 -7.63 -10.25
CA TYR A 72 1.98 -6.82 -9.56
C TYR A 72 2.72 -5.89 -10.52
N SER A 73 3.19 -6.42 -11.66
CA SER A 73 3.91 -5.64 -12.66
C SER A 73 3.02 -4.62 -13.38
N SER A 74 1.71 -4.86 -13.46
CA SER A 74 0.78 -3.93 -14.10
C SER A 74 0.65 -2.59 -13.37
N TYR A 75 0.93 -2.54 -12.06
CA TYR A 75 0.76 -1.34 -11.23
C TYR A 75 1.90 -1.14 -10.24
N TYR A 76 2.15 -2.16 -9.38
CA TYR A 76 3.00 -2.01 -8.21
C TYR A 76 4.46 -1.75 -8.53
N LEU A 77 5.00 -2.41 -9.54
CA LEU A 77 6.40 -2.26 -9.92
C LEU A 77 6.73 -0.80 -10.27
N CYS A 78 5.87 -0.13 -11.04
CA CYS A 78 6.11 1.24 -11.47
C CYS A 78 5.68 2.27 -10.43
N VAL A 79 4.49 2.14 -9.86
CA VAL A 79 3.94 3.17 -8.96
C VAL A 79 4.49 3.05 -7.55
N HIS A 80 4.57 1.84 -7.03
CA HIS A 80 4.96 1.63 -5.64
C HIS A 80 6.46 1.48 -5.47
N ASP A 81 7.08 0.59 -6.24
CA ASP A 81 8.49 0.26 -6.04
C ASP A 81 9.43 1.33 -6.62
N TYR A 82 9.00 2.03 -7.68
CA TYR A 82 9.79 3.08 -8.31
C TYR A 82 9.47 4.49 -7.77
N ILE A 83 8.20 4.82 -7.55
CA ILE A 83 7.79 6.17 -7.12
C ILE A 83 7.69 6.28 -5.60
N GLN A 84 7.08 5.27 -4.93
CA GLN A 84 6.83 5.28 -3.49
C GLN A 84 7.81 4.37 -2.73
N VAL A 85 9.09 4.48 -3.01
CA VAL A 85 10.18 3.59 -2.52
C VAL A 85 10.11 3.33 -1.01
N ARG A 86 9.82 4.34 -0.17
CA ARG A 86 9.74 4.21 1.29
C ARG A 86 8.59 3.32 1.74
N VAL A 87 7.39 3.59 1.22
CA VAL A 87 6.19 2.79 1.54
C VAL A 87 6.37 1.37 1.08
N SER A 88 7.00 1.19 -0.08
CA SER A 88 7.25 -0.11 -0.68
C SER A 88 8.22 -0.96 0.16
N LEU A 89 9.32 -0.37 0.62
CA LEU A 89 10.25 -1.05 1.53
C LEU A 89 9.59 -1.38 2.88
N ALA A 90 8.85 -0.44 3.45
CA ALA A 90 8.13 -0.65 4.70
C ALA A 90 7.15 -1.82 4.60
N LEU A 91 6.36 -1.86 3.51
CA LEU A 91 5.42 -2.94 3.24
C LEU A 91 6.13 -4.28 3.04
N ALA A 92 7.28 -4.30 2.35
CA ALA A 92 8.08 -5.50 2.15
C ALA A 92 8.58 -6.09 3.48
N LEU A 93 9.08 -5.23 4.39
CA LEU A 93 9.52 -5.63 5.74
C LEU A 93 8.34 -6.17 6.58
N VAL A 94 7.20 -5.52 6.53
CA VAL A 94 6.00 -6.00 7.21
C VAL A 94 5.55 -7.35 6.65
N CYS A 95 5.50 -7.50 5.33
CA CYS A 95 5.09 -8.76 4.69
C CYS A 95 6.01 -9.93 5.03
N ILE A 96 7.35 -9.73 5.01
CA ILE A 96 8.28 -10.80 5.38
C ILE A 96 8.10 -11.20 6.85
N GLY A 97 7.88 -10.24 7.75
CA GLY A 97 7.58 -10.51 9.15
C GLY A 97 6.28 -11.27 9.35
N MET A 98 5.22 -10.88 8.64
CA MET A 98 3.88 -11.48 8.78
C MET A 98 3.79 -12.88 8.16
N TYR A 99 4.42 -13.11 7.01
CA TYR A 99 4.15 -14.29 6.17
C TYR A 99 5.24 -15.33 6.17
N TRP A 100 6.51 -14.92 6.31
CA TRP A 100 7.64 -15.82 6.12
C TRP A 100 8.31 -16.26 7.40
N ILE A 101 8.52 -15.33 8.34
CA ILE A 101 9.33 -15.59 9.53
C ILE A 101 8.54 -16.33 10.60
N PRO A 102 8.90 -17.59 10.95
CA PRO A 102 8.19 -18.37 11.96
C PRO A 102 8.50 -17.91 13.39
N ASN A 103 9.71 -17.40 13.62
CA ASN A 103 10.14 -16.93 14.93
C ASN A 103 9.44 -15.62 15.30
N LYS A 104 8.64 -15.62 16.37
CA LYS A 104 7.85 -14.47 16.80
C LYS A 104 8.69 -13.21 17.08
N LYS A 105 9.88 -13.35 17.67
CA LYS A 105 10.76 -12.21 17.99
C LYS A 105 11.29 -11.58 16.70
N MET A 106 11.79 -12.39 15.79
CA MET A 106 12.26 -11.91 14.47
C MET A 106 11.11 -11.35 13.62
N SER A 107 9.95 -12.00 13.62
CA SER A 107 8.75 -11.48 12.95
C SER A 107 8.39 -10.09 13.47
N LEU A 108 8.35 -9.91 14.80
CA LEU A 108 8.05 -8.62 15.42
C LEU A 108 9.12 -7.57 15.09
N PHE A 109 10.39 -7.95 15.07
CA PHE A 109 11.48 -7.05 14.67
C PHE A 109 11.25 -6.49 13.25
N PHE A 110 10.97 -7.35 12.27
CA PHE A 110 10.71 -6.92 10.89
C PHE A 110 9.45 -6.05 10.77
N ILE A 111 8.39 -6.39 11.50
CA ILE A 111 7.14 -5.61 11.54
C ILE A 111 7.39 -4.22 12.13
N ILE A 112 8.07 -4.13 13.27
CA ILE A 112 8.39 -2.84 13.90
C ILE A 112 9.30 -2.01 12.99
N THR A 113 10.35 -2.61 12.43
CA THR A 113 11.24 -1.93 11.49
C THR A 113 10.46 -1.38 10.29
N GLY A 114 9.55 -2.15 9.72
CA GLY A 114 8.68 -1.67 8.63
C GLY A 114 7.82 -0.48 9.05
N CYS A 115 7.21 -0.51 10.23
CA CYS A 115 6.43 0.62 10.76
C CYS A 115 7.30 1.87 10.99
N LEU A 116 8.56 1.70 11.40
CA LEU A 116 9.51 2.81 11.59
C LEU A 116 10.07 3.33 10.26
N VAL A 117 10.11 2.52 9.21
CA VAL A 117 10.43 2.98 7.85
C VAL A 117 9.31 3.83 7.28
N HIS A 118 8.05 3.46 7.51
CA HIS A 118 6.89 4.27 7.12
C HIS A 118 5.63 3.94 7.93
N LEU A 119 5.09 4.96 8.58
CA LEU A 119 3.99 4.84 9.55
C LEU A 119 2.69 4.25 8.94
N SER A 120 2.41 4.46 7.65
CA SER A 120 1.19 3.94 7.01
C SER A 120 1.05 2.41 7.08
N THR A 121 2.14 1.68 7.29
CA THR A 121 2.12 0.22 7.45
C THR A 121 1.60 -0.25 8.80
N ILE A 122 1.36 0.65 9.76
CA ILE A 122 0.64 0.31 11.01
C ILE A 122 -0.76 -0.24 10.72
N ILE A 123 -1.44 0.26 9.69
CA ILE A 123 -2.80 -0.17 9.36
C ILE A 123 -2.87 -1.66 9.01
N PRO A 124 -2.12 -2.19 8.03
CA PRO A 124 -2.12 -3.62 7.75
C PRO A 124 -1.63 -4.45 8.95
N VAL A 125 -0.66 -3.95 9.72
CA VAL A 125 -0.20 -4.64 10.94
C VAL A 125 -1.33 -4.76 11.96
N PHE A 126 -2.05 -3.69 12.22
CA PHE A 126 -3.18 -3.68 13.13
C PHE A 126 -4.29 -4.66 12.68
N VAL A 127 -4.67 -4.61 11.40
CA VAL A 127 -5.65 -5.55 10.84
C VAL A 127 -5.17 -7.00 10.96
N TYR A 128 -3.88 -7.26 10.73
CA TYR A 128 -3.29 -8.59 10.87
C TYR A 128 -3.41 -9.15 12.30
N TYR A 129 -3.15 -8.33 13.32
CA TYR A 129 -3.27 -8.76 14.70
C TYR A 129 -4.72 -8.93 15.15
N VAL A 130 -5.65 -8.12 14.62
CA VAL A 130 -7.08 -8.20 14.95
C VAL A 130 -7.74 -9.41 14.29
N VAL A 131 -7.53 -9.60 13.00
CA VAL A 131 -8.07 -10.73 12.24
C VAL A 131 -7.33 -12.02 12.59
N GLY A 132 -6.04 -11.91 12.86
CA GLY A 132 -5.16 -12.99 13.27
C GLY A 132 -4.64 -13.86 12.14
N ARG A 133 -3.63 -14.65 12.50
CA ARG A 133 -2.95 -15.58 11.59
C ARG A 133 -3.74 -16.86 11.32
N SER A 134 -4.82 -17.09 12.07
CA SER A 134 -5.60 -18.33 12.06
C SER A 134 -6.99 -18.11 11.49
N ASP A 135 -7.41 -19.00 10.62
CA ASP A 135 -8.71 -19.04 9.94
C ASP A 135 -9.91 -19.34 10.88
N ASN A 136 -9.85 -18.99 12.17
CA ASN A 136 -10.90 -19.27 13.13
C ASN A 136 -12.06 -18.29 13.07
N ASN A 137 -13.29 -18.79 12.89
CA ASN A 137 -14.55 -18.05 12.81
C ASN A 137 -14.80 -17.02 13.93
N LEU A 138 -14.21 -17.20 15.13
CA LEU A 138 -14.37 -16.28 16.26
C LEU A 138 -13.65 -14.93 16.06
N ARG A 139 -12.54 -14.91 15.33
CA ARG A 139 -11.79 -13.68 15.06
C ARG A 139 -12.47 -12.82 14.00
N TYR A 140 -13.30 -13.42 13.19
CA TYR A 140 -14.11 -12.76 12.19
C TYR A 140 -15.17 -11.84 12.77
N LYS A 141 -15.82 -12.25 13.85
CA LYS A 141 -16.75 -11.37 14.57
C LYS A 141 -16.06 -10.08 15.01
N ARG A 142 -14.78 -10.16 15.44
CA ARG A 142 -14.00 -8.97 15.82
C ARG A 142 -13.76 -8.02 14.64
N PHE A 143 -13.59 -8.55 13.43
CA PHE A 143 -13.46 -7.73 12.23
C PHE A 143 -14.69 -6.85 11.97
N TYR A 144 -15.91 -7.39 12.13
CA TYR A 144 -17.13 -6.61 11.97
C TYR A 144 -17.27 -5.49 13.02
N TYR A 145 -16.71 -5.67 14.21
CA TYR A 145 -16.66 -4.59 15.21
C TYR A 145 -15.67 -3.48 14.85
N MET A 146 -14.70 -3.74 13.98
CA MET A 146 -13.75 -2.75 13.51
C MET A 146 -14.33 -1.83 12.44
N VAL A 147 -15.35 -2.28 11.70
CA VAL A 147 -15.99 -1.47 10.65
C VAL A 147 -16.52 -0.13 11.19
N PRO A 148 -17.22 -0.07 12.31
CA PRO A 148 -17.63 1.20 12.92
C PRO A 148 -16.43 2.08 13.32
N LEU A 149 -15.35 1.48 13.79
CA LEU A 149 -14.13 2.20 14.20
C LEU A 149 -13.44 2.86 13.00
N VAL A 150 -13.46 2.20 11.84
CA VAL A 150 -12.98 2.76 10.57
C VAL A 150 -13.87 3.93 10.12
N LEU A 151 -15.17 3.85 10.33
CA LEU A 151 -16.11 4.94 10.03
C LEU A 151 -15.96 6.15 10.96
N LEU A 152 -15.36 5.96 12.15
CA LEU A 152 -15.03 7.07 13.04
C LEU A 152 -13.81 7.90 12.57
N ILE A 153 -12.96 7.35 11.68
CA ILE A 153 -11.78 8.06 11.15
C ILE A 153 -12.20 9.34 10.43
N PRO A 154 -13.14 9.34 9.45
CA PRO A 154 -13.60 10.57 8.80
C PRO A 154 -14.26 11.54 9.78
N LEU A 155 -14.95 11.01 10.78
CA LEU A 155 -15.56 11.85 11.81
C LEU A 155 -14.49 12.57 12.64
N ALA A 156 -13.42 11.90 13.04
CA ALA A 156 -12.29 12.51 13.73
C ALA A 156 -11.58 13.56 12.86
N PHE A 157 -11.50 13.32 11.54
CA PHE A 157 -10.98 14.30 10.58
C PHE A 157 -11.89 15.55 10.48
N SER A 158 -13.21 15.36 10.41
CA SER A 158 -14.16 16.47 10.34
C SER A 158 -14.21 17.33 11.62
N MET A 159 -13.84 16.76 12.76
CA MET A 159 -13.80 17.45 14.06
C MET A 159 -12.48 18.21 14.32
N GLY A 160 -11.58 18.30 13.35
CA GLY A 160 -10.31 19.02 13.49
C GLY A 160 -9.27 18.33 14.41
N PHE A 161 -9.57 17.13 14.89
CA PHE A 161 -8.68 16.41 15.82
C PHE A 161 -7.30 16.13 15.24
N LEU A 162 -7.17 16.18 13.93
CA LEU A 162 -5.94 15.91 13.18
C LEU A 162 -5.19 17.17 12.71
N SER A 163 -5.74 18.37 12.91
CA SER A 163 -5.00 19.62 12.71
C SER A 163 -3.76 19.68 13.62
N TYR A 164 -3.83 19.03 14.78
CA TYR A 164 -2.72 18.89 15.72
C TYR A 164 -1.52 18.08 15.15
N TYR A 165 -1.71 17.22 14.14
CA TYR A 165 -0.67 16.31 13.61
C TYR A 165 -0.04 16.77 12.28
N ARG A 166 0.14 18.08 12.04
CA ARG A 166 0.77 18.62 10.81
C ARG A 166 0.06 18.24 9.50
N ILE A 167 -1.19 17.80 9.59
CA ILE A 167 -2.00 17.49 8.40
C ILE A 167 -2.27 18.76 7.60
N ASP A 168 -2.32 19.92 8.27
CA ASP A 168 -2.44 21.22 7.61
C ASP A 168 -1.38 21.41 6.52
N ARG A 169 -0.12 20.99 6.74
CA ARG A 169 0.92 21.04 5.71
C ARG A 169 0.63 20.15 4.50
N TYR A 170 -0.01 19.00 4.71
CA TYR A 170 -0.43 18.11 3.61
C TYR A 170 -1.65 18.67 2.88
N LEU A 171 -2.56 19.31 3.60
CA LEU A 171 -3.72 20.00 3.02
C LEU A 171 -3.27 21.22 2.22
N ASP A 172 -2.35 22.03 2.73
CA ASP A 172 -1.78 23.18 2.03
C ASP A 172 -1.03 22.77 0.78
N TYR A 173 -0.18 21.76 0.87
CA TYR A 173 0.51 21.19 -0.30
C TYR A 173 -0.47 20.63 -1.32
N TYR A 174 -1.53 20.00 -0.86
CA TYR A 174 -2.60 19.46 -1.69
C TYR A 174 -3.39 20.54 -2.38
N ASN A 175 -3.81 21.59 -1.66
CA ASN A 175 -4.55 22.72 -2.19
C ASN A 175 -3.72 23.45 -3.26
N GLN A 176 -2.43 23.70 -2.98
CA GLN A 176 -1.51 24.31 -3.97
C GLN A 176 -1.31 23.42 -5.21
N ALA A 177 -1.28 22.10 -5.06
CA ALA A 177 -1.17 21.17 -6.18
C ALA A 177 -2.49 21.03 -6.96
N SER A 178 -3.64 21.16 -6.29
CA SER A 178 -4.96 21.08 -6.91
C SER A 178 -5.28 22.32 -7.75
N ASP A 179 -4.89 23.52 -7.28
CA ASP A 179 -5.06 24.78 -7.99
C ASP A 179 -4.23 24.86 -9.27
N LYS A 180 -3.04 24.24 -9.26
CA LYS A 180 -2.13 24.23 -10.42
C LYS A 180 -2.50 23.21 -11.51
N LYS A 181 -3.29 22.17 -11.25
CA LYS A 181 -3.54 21.05 -12.18
C LYS A 181 -5.01 20.65 -12.35
N GLY A 182 -5.96 21.51 -12.04
CA GLY A 182 -7.38 21.21 -12.26
C GLY A 182 -7.93 20.06 -11.42
N GLY A 183 -7.53 19.99 -10.16
CA GLY A 183 -8.07 19.08 -9.15
C GLY A 183 -7.56 17.64 -9.23
N LEU A 184 -6.80 17.20 -8.23
CA LEU A 184 -6.34 15.81 -8.10
C LEU A 184 -7.51 14.82 -8.03
N LEU A 185 -8.68 15.25 -7.54
CA LEU A 185 -9.94 14.47 -7.53
C LEU A 185 -10.43 14.15 -8.94
N ARG A 186 -10.25 15.04 -9.91
CA ARG A 186 -10.66 14.82 -11.30
C ARG A 186 -9.84 13.71 -11.97
N ASN A 187 -8.63 13.47 -11.49
CA ASN A 187 -7.70 12.46 -12.02
C ASN A 187 -7.57 11.23 -11.13
N MET A 188 -8.37 11.11 -10.05
CA MET A 188 -8.35 9.91 -9.23
C MET A 188 -8.82 8.70 -10.05
N PRO A 189 -8.05 7.61 -10.04
CA PRO A 189 -8.44 6.40 -10.75
C PRO A 189 -9.57 5.67 -10.00
N LEU A 190 -10.78 6.22 -10.02
CA LEU A 190 -11.97 5.64 -9.35
C LEU A 190 -12.31 4.24 -9.85
N LEU A 191 -11.87 3.89 -11.05
CA LEU A 191 -12.12 2.58 -11.65
C LEU A 191 -11.42 1.44 -10.91
N VAL A 192 -10.21 1.66 -10.37
CA VAL A 192 -9.48 0.59 -9.64
C VAL A 192 -10.18 0.24 -8.34
N PRO A 193 -10.56 1.21 -7.46
CA PRO A 193 -11.39 0.93 -6.29
C PRO A 193 -12.73 0.25 -6.64
N ALA A 194 -13.41 0.67 -7.70
CA ALA A 194 -14.66 0.05 -8.14
C ALA A 194 -14.45 -1.42 -8.55
N LEU A 195 -13.41 -1.73 -9.31
CA LEU A 195 -13.05 -3.11 -9.64
C LEU A 195 -12.72 -3.93 -8.38
N GLN A 196 -12.01 -3.34 -7.42
CA GLN A 196 -11.71 -4.02 -6.16
C GLN A 196 -12.99 -4.35 -5.39
N VAL A 197 -13.97 -3.43 -5.34
CA VAL A 197 -15.32 -3.70 -4.77
C VAL A 197 -15.98 -4.86 -5.48
N ILE A 198 -16.01 -4.86 -6.82
CA ILE A 198 -16.60 -5.94 -7.63
C ILE A 198 -15.91 -7.28 -7.31
N GLY A 199 -14.60 -7.30 -7.23
CA GLY A 199 -13.82 -8.51 -6.86
C GLY A 199 -14.18 -9.04 -5.47
N LEU A 200 -14.30 -8.16 -4.47
CA LEU A 200 -14.68 -8.56 -3.12
C LEU A 200 -16.14 -9.07 -3.06
N ILE A 201 -17.07 -8.42 -3.76
CA ILE A 201 -18.46 -8.88 -3.88
C ILE A 201 -18.52 -10.26 -4.57
N TYR A 202 -17.72 -10.46 -5.63
CA TYR A 202 -17.65 -11.75 -6.31
C TYR A 202 -17.18 -12.87 -5.37
N ILE A 203 -16.12 -12.61 -4.58
CA ILE A 203 -15.63 -13.57 -3.58
C ILE A 203 -16.70 -13.87 -2.52
N TYR A 204 -17.42 -12.86 -2.06
CA TYR A 204 -18.50 -12.99 -1.09
C TYR A 204 -19.69 -13.82 -1.62
N ALA A 205 -20.10 -13.58 -2.85
CA ALA A 205 -21.28 -14.20 -3.47
C ALA A 205 -21.05 -15.69 -3.80
N ARG A 206 -19.81 -16.11 -4.07
CA ARG A 206 -19.49 -17.48 -4.45
C ARG A 206 -19.24 -18.36 -3.23
N LYS A 207 -20.13 -19.34 -2.96
CA LYS A 207 -20.03 -20.30 -1.83
C LYS A 207 -18.65 -20.98 -1.75
N LYS A 208 -18.07 -21.39 -2.91
CA LYS A 208 -16.74 -22.04 -2.99
C LYS A 208 -15.58 -21.12 -2.61
N LEU A 209 -15.75 -19.80 -2.73
CA LEU A 209 -14.71 -18.80 -2.42
C LEU A 209 -14.91 -18.19 -1.02
N ARG A 210 -16.03 -18.51 -0.36
CA ARG A 210 -16.42 -17.91 0.93
C ARG A 210 -15.40 -18.13 2.04
N GLN A 211 -14.60 -19.19 1.98
CA GLN A 211 -13.47 -19.37 2.90
C GLN A 211 -12.42 -18.25 2.79
N ASN A 212 -12.26 -17.61 1.62
CA ASN A 212 -11.31 -16.52 1.42
C ASN A 212 -11.74 -15.22 2.13
N ILE A 213 -13.02 -15.07 2.45
CA ILE A 213 -13.53 -13.95 3.26
C ILE A 213 -12.87 -13.95 4.65
N PHE A 214 -12.53 -15.13 5.16
CA PHE A 214 -11.91 -15.33 6.45
C PHE A 214 -10.39 -15.17 6.41
N THR A 215 -9.85 -14.43 5.48
CA THR A 215 -8.42 -14.18 5.36
C THR A 215 -8.09 -12.73 5.68
N PHE A 216 -6.86 -12.52 6.14
CA PHE A 216 -6.33 -11.19 6.37
C PHE A 216 -6.34 -10.34 5.10
N GLU A 217 -6.00 -10.95 3.95
CA GLU A 217 -5.93 -10.26 2.66
C GLU A 217 -7.29 -9.70 2.24
N TYR A 218 -8.37 -10.45 2.48
CA TYR A 218 -9.73 -9.94 2.25
C TYR A 218 -10.06 -8.80 3.21
N ALA A 219 -9.74 -8.96 4.48
CA ALA A 219 -10.04 -7.98 5.52
C ALA A 219 -9.35 -6.63 5.24
N ILE A 220 -8.06 -6.63 4.94
CA ILE A 220 -7.31 -5.40 4.64
C ILE A 220 -7.77 -4.76 3.33
N SER A 221 -8.11 -5.58 2.31
CA SER A 221 -8.65 -5.07 1.05
C SER A 221 -9.99 -4.38 1.25
N TYR A 222 -10.86 -4.94 2.07
CA TYR A 222 -12.16 -4.36 2.41
C TYR A 222 -12.01 -3.06 3.23
N ILE A 223 -11.17 -3.06 4.27
CA ILE A 223 -10.89 -1.85 5.08
C ILE A 223 -10.28 -0.75 4.21
N GLY A 224 -9.33 -1.09 3.33
CA GLY A 224 -8.71 -0.13 2.44
C GLY A 224 -9.70 0.60 1.54
N ILE A 225 -10.70 -0.12 1.01
CA ILE A 225 -11.80 0.48 0.24
C ILE A 225 -12.66 1.39 1.12
N LEU A 226 -13.02 0.94 2.32
CA LEU A 226 -13.82 1.77 3.24
C LEU A 226 -13.11 3.07 3.60
N ILE A 227 -11.81 3.00 3.93
CA ILE A 227 -11.01 4.18 4.24
C ILE A 227 -10.87 5.07 3.00
N PHE A 228 -10.67 4.49 1.81
CA PHE A 228 -10.58 5.26 0.57
C PHE A 228 -11.81 6.13 0.35
N TYR A 229 -13.01 5.54 0.39
CA TYR A 229 -14.24 6.30 0.19
C TYR A 229 -14.59 7.23 1.35
N SER A 230 -14.23 6.86 2.57
CA SER A 230 -14.47 7.69 3.76
C SER A 230 -13.53 8.90 3.84
N CYS A 231 -12.29 8.74 3.39
CA CYS A 231 -11.25 9.78 3.42
C CYS A 231 -11.04 10.44 2.04
N ILE A 232 -12.02 10.39 1.15
CA ILE A 232 -11.89 10.96 -0.20
C ILE A 232 -11.62 12.47 -0.19
N SER A 233 -12.05 13.15 0.86
CA SER A 233 -11.74 14.57 1.14
C SER A 233 -10.27 14.82 1.48
N ILE A 234 -9.51 13.77 1.84
CA ILE A 234 -8.08 13.84 2.14
C ILE A 234 -7.35 12.83 1.24
N PRO A 235 -7.20 13.14 -0.05
CA PRO A 235 -6.79 12.19 -1.07
C PRO A 235 -5.43 11.54 -0.81
N VAL A 236 -4.50 12.25 -0.17
CA VAL A 236 -3.16 11.71 0.15
C VAL A 236 -3.26 10.49 1.07
N ILE A 237 -4.14 10.54 2.07
CA ILE A 237 -4.35 9.43 3.00
C ILE A 237 -5.14 8.32 2.33
N ALA A 238 -6.23 8.70 1.63
CA ALA A 238 -7.08 7.76 0.92
C ALA A 238 -6.29 6.91 -0.09
N ILE A 239 -5.49 7.57 -0.94
CA ILE A 239 -4.67 6.88 -1.97
C ILE A 239 -3.63 5.97 -1.31
N ARG A 240 -2.89 6.44 -0.31
CA ARG A 240 -1.82 5.65 0.32
C ARG A 240 -2.34 4.36 0.98
N ILE A 241 -3.46 4.46 1.70
CA ILE A 241 -4.06 3.29 2.33
C ILE A 241 -4.65 2.36 1.28
N PHE A 242 -5.27 2.94 0.26
CA PHE A 242 -5.78 2.19 -0.88
C PHE A 242 -4.67 1.44 -1.62
N ASP A 243 -3.55 2.08 -1.90
CA ASP A 243 -2.39 1.45 -2.55
C ASP A 243 -1.89 0.24 -1.73
N ILE A 244 -1.71 0.40 -0.42
CA ILE A 244 -1.32 -0.70 0.46
C ILE A 244 -2.35 -1.84 0.39
N SER A 245 -3.64 -1.52 0.45
CA SER A 245 -4.71 -2.52 0.41
C SER A 245 -4.78 -3.25 -0.94
N THR A 246 -4.48 -2.55 -2.03
CA THR A 246 -4.44 -3.11 -3.37
C THR A 246 -3.36 -4.19 -3.51
N PHE A 247 -2.22 -4.04 -2.83
CA PHE A 247 -1.22 -5.11 -2.76
C PHE A 247 -1.82 -6.40 -2.21
N PHE A 248 -2.49 -6.32 -1.08
CA PHE A 248 -3.12 -7.50 -0.47
C PHE A 248 -4.29 -8.03 -1.28
N PHE A 249 -5.00 -7.17 -2.01
CA PHE A 249 -6.02 -7.58 -2.95
C PHE A 249 -5.43 -8.39 -4.12
N ILE A 250 -4.29 -7.99 -4.67
CA ILE A 250 -3.56 -8.76 -5.68
C ILE A 250 -3.16 -10.12 -5.13
N VAL A 251 -2.65 -10.18 -3.89
CA VAL A 251 -2.34 -11.45 -3.22
C VAL A 251 -3.59 -12.31 -3.09
N LEU A 252 -4.72 -11.73 -2.68
CA LEU A 252 -6.01 -12.42 -2.52
C LEU A 252 -6.50 -13.03 -3.84
N ILE A 253 -6.49 -12.27 -4.94
CA ILE A 253 -6.88 -12.76 -6.27
C ILE A 253 -5.97 -13.90 -6.73
N SER A 254 -4.67 -13.79 -6.46
CA SER A 254 -3.67 -14.79 -6.85
C SER A 254 -3.71 -16.08 -6.00
N ARG A 255 -4.43 -16.08 -4.88
CA ARG A 255 -4.78 -17.28 -4.09
C ARG A 255 -5.95 -18.06 -4.66
N MET A 256 -6.73 -17.45 -5.55
CA MET A 256 -7.90 -18.12 -6.11
C MET A 256 -7.48 -19.08 -7.22
N LYS A 257 -8.17 -20.21 -7.30
CA LYS A 257 -8.03 -21.11 -8.46
C LYS A 257 -8.34 -20.37 -9.73
N CYS A 258 -7.44 -20.49 -10.70
CA CYS A 258 -7.58 -19.86 -11.99
C CYS A 258 -8.82 -20.41 -12.71
N ASN A 259 -9.78 -19.54 -12.99
CA ASN A 259 -10.95 -19.81 -13.79
C ASN A 259 -11.19 -18.65 -14.75
N ILE A 260 -12.07 -18.84 -15.72
CA ILE A 260 -12.33 -17.85 -16.77
C ILE A 260 -12.70 -16.47 -16.20
N TYR A 261 -13.46 -16.41 -15.12
CA TYR A 261 -13.88 -15.15 -14.49
C TYR A 261 -12.70 -14.44 -13.80
N VAL A 262 -11.83 -15.20 -13.12
CA VAL A 262 -10.62 -14.66 -12.50
C VAL A 262 -9.67 -14.13 -13.57
N ILE A 263 -9.55 -14.81 -14.71
CA ILE A 263 -8.71 -14.37 -15.83
C ILE A 263 -9.24 -13.05 -16.40
N PHE A 264 -10.53 -12.99 -16.78
CA PHE A 264 -11.14 -11.77 -17.32
C PHE A 264 -11.07 -10.60 -16.34
N PHE A 265 -11.36 -10.85 -15.07
CA PHE A 265 -11.25 -9.84 -14.03
C PHE A 265 -9.81 -9.32 -13.91
N SER A 266 -8.83 -10.21 -13.90
CA SER A 266 -7.41 -9.85 -13.78
C SER A 266 -6.91 -9.08 -15.01
N LEU A 267 -7.37 -9.43 -16.20
CA LEU A 267 -7.06 -8.68 -17.42
C LEU A 267 -7.64 -7.27 -17.36
N ALA A 268 -8.92 -7.12 -16.99
CA ALA A 268 -9.55 -5.81 -16.85
C ALA A 268 -8.84 -4.96 -15.80
N PHE A 269 -8.51 -5.56 -14.64
CA PHE A 269 -7.78 -4.90 -13.57
C PHE A 269 -6.38 -4.45 -14.03
N ALA A 270 -5.64 -5.32 -14.72
CA ALA A 270 -4.31 -5.01 -15.23
C ALA A 270 -4.34 -3.90 -16.30
N LEU A 271 -5.27 -3.96 -17.25
CA LEU A 271 -5.41 -2.94 -18.31
C LEU A 271 -5.68 -1.55 -17.73
N ILE A 272 -6.58 -1.45 -16.74
CA ILE A 272 -6.88 -0.17 -16.08
C ILE A 272 -5.67 0.33 -15.29
N ASN A 273 -4.95 -0.55 -14.62
CA ASN A 273 -3.75 -0.17 -13.87
C ASN A 273 -2.60 0.25 -14.79
N ILE A 274 -2.36 -0.46 -15.90
CA ILE A 274 -1.37 -0.05 -16.91
C ILE A 274 -1.72 1.32 -17.46
N ARG A 275 -3.00 1.55 -17.83
CA ARG A 275 -3.44 2.88 -18.28
C ARG A 275 -3.15 3.96 -17.25
N ASN A 276 -3.50 3.74 -15.99
CA ASN A 276 -3.27 4.72 -14.92
C ASN A 276 -1.78 4.98 -14.70
N THR A 277 -0.96 3.93 -14.77
CA THR A 277 0.51 4.04 -14.68
C THR A 277 1.08 4.87 -15.84
N LEU A 278 0.62 4.63 -17.06
CA LEU A 278 1.07 5.39 -18.24
C LEU A 278 0.68 6.87 -18.14
N ILE A 279 -0.54 7.18 -17.69
CA ILE A 279 -0.96 8.57 -17.44
C ILE A 279 -0.08 9.22 -16.36
N LEU A 280 0.23 8.50 -15.29
CA LEU A 280 1.11 8.99 -14.22
C LEU A 280 2.53 9.30 -14.73
N LEU A 281 3.03 8.51 -15.68
CA LEU A 281 4.32 8.70 -16.33
C LEU A 281 4.31 9.80 -17.40
N GLY A 282 3.17 10.46 -17.64
CA GLY A 282 3.03 11.58 -18.57
C GLY A 282 2.72 11.17 -20.00
N TYR A 283 2.40 9.90 -20.25
CA TYR A 283 1.98 9.47 -21.59
C TYR A 283 0.52 9.85 -21.85
N ASN A 284 0.27 10.67 -22.89
CA ASN A 284 -1.08 10.94 -23.39
C ASN A 284 -1.58 9.74 -24.19
N ILE A 285 -2.60 9.03 -23.67
CA ILE A 285 -3.23 7.93 -24.38
C ILE A 285 -4.53 8.42 -25.01
N PRO A 286 -4.60 8.66 -26.35
CA PRO A 286 -5.72 9.36 -26.98
C PRO A 286 -7.06 8.61 -26.92
N PHE A 287 -7.05 7.28 -26.76
CA PHE A 287 -8.27 6.45 -26.78
C PHE A 287 -9.08 6.44 -25.48
N PHE A 288 -8.67 7.13 -24.40
CA PHE A 288 -9.28 7.04 -23.08
C PHE A 288 -9.61 8.39 -22.45
N HIS A 289 -9.71 9.46 -23.24
CA HIS A 289 -10.30 10.71 -22.77
C HIS A 289 -11.84 10.59 -22.72
N PHE A 290 -12.38 10.05 -21.64
CA PHE A 290 -13.77 10.23 -21.30
C PHE A 290 -13.93 11.61 -20.64
N GLY A 291 -14.33 12.60 -21.42
CA GLY A 291 -14.81 13.90 -20.96
C GLY A 291 -13.70 14.84 -20.47
N SER A 292 -13.20 15.66 -21.36
CA SER A 292 -12.70 17.01 -21.06
C SER A 292 -13.86 17.93 -20.69
#